data_4fc72873b55326cdd00513c5b5f88e46
#
_entry.id   4fc72873b55326cdd00513c5b5f88e46
#
_cell.length_a   1.000
_cell.length_b   1.000
_cell.length_c   1.000
_cell.angle_alpha   90.00
_cell.angle_beta   90.00
_cell.angle_gamma   90.00
#
_symmetry.space_group_name_H-M   'P 1'
#
loop_
_entity.id
_entity.type
_entity.pdbx_description
1 polymer ?
#
loop_
_entity_poly.entity_id
_entity_poly.type
_entity_poly.pdbx_seq_one_letter_code
_entity_poly.pdbx_strand_id
1 'polypeptide(L)'
;SMQVRYEKVGRTGKNRFTGEMREPIDKAYYICQTYNRLGKNACTSHKIEARDLYDLVLKDIQELAAQALKDADAFYQRLSSRMERRYLVDASQTEKERKRLEARNQEIDGMFLSLYTDKAKGILTEQRFMKLTAALEQEQEANQKRLQDLMLMMRHSDEQESEVRTFIREIRRYAAIEELDEAVLNRLISKILVGEVKKIDGQKVQEVRIIYNFVGEIPEITE
;
A
#
# COMPACT_ATOMS: atom_id res chain seq x y z
N SER A 1 13.49 3.97 14.92
CA SER A 1 13.51 5.39 14.54
C SER A 1 14.94 5.84 14.21
N MET A 2 15.04 6.89 13.40
CA MET A 2 16.32 7.53 13.07
C MET A 2 16.43 8.89 13.76
N GLN A 3 17.65 9.35 13.98
CA GLN A 3 17.96 10.67 14.53
C GLN A 3 18.97 11.38 13.63
N VAL A 4 18.93 12.70 13.62
CA VAL A 4 19.90 13.51 12.89
C VAL A 4 21.18 13.65 13.73
N ARG A 5 22.32 13.50 13.06
CA ARG A 5 23.64 13.75 13.63
C ARG A 5 24.48 14.59 12.65
N TYR A 6 25.15 15.59 13.18
CA TYR A 6 26.09 16.42 12.42
C TYR A 6 27.51 15.87 12.62
N GLU A 7 28.24 15.66 11.53
CA GLU A 7 29.61 15.19 11.54
C GLU A 7 30.50 16.10 10.69
N LYS A 8 31.66 16.45 11.22
CA LYS A 8 32.69 17.15 10.43
C LYS A 8 33.40 16.16 9.55
N VAL A 9 33.31 16.33 8.23
CA VAL A 9 33.93 15.46 7.25
C VAL A 9 35.08 16.19 6.59
N GLY A 10 36.25 15.57 6.58
CA GLY A 10 37.49 16.13 6.08
C GLY A 10 38.49 16.49 7.19
N ARG A 11 39.66 16.88 6.78
CA ARG A 11 40.72 17.38 7.68
C ARG A 11 41.14 18.76 7.28
N THR A 12 41.36 19.64 8.24
CA THR A 12 42.03 20.90 8.00
C THR A 12 43.45 20.67 7.46
N GLY A 13 43.80 21.25 6.35
CA GLY A 13 45.15 21.09 5.77
C GLY A 13 45.25 21.68 4.38
N LYS A 14 46.49 21.91 3.91
CA LYS A 14 46.74 22.38 2.55
C LYS A 14 46.51 21.29 1.53
N ASN A 15 45.82 21.61 0.46
CA ASN A 15 45.78 20.76 -0.73
C ASN A 15 47.19 20.69 -1.34
N ARG A 16 47.71 19.48 -1.51
CA ARG A 16 49.05 19.24 -2.02
C ARG A 16 49.27 19.75 -3.45
N PHE A 17 48.22 19.86 -4.25
CA PHE A 17 48.30 20.26 -5.65
C PHE A 17 47.90 21.70 -5.91
N THR A 18 46.91 22.25 -5.16
CA THR A 18 46.44 23.63 -5.36
C THR A 18 46.97 24.61 -4.31
N GLY A 19 47.53 24.14 -3.22
CA GLY A 19 48.01 24.97 -2.12
C GLY A 19 46.91 25.60 -1.27
N GLU A 20 45.64 25.41 -1.61
CA GLU A 20 44.49 25.98 -0.91
C GLU A 20 44.24 25.29 0.43
N MET A 21 43.79 26.05 1.43
CA MET A 21 43.37 25.49 2.69
C MET A 21 42.01 24.79 2.54
N ARG A 22 41.94 23.53 2.96
CA ARG A 22 40.70 22.77 3.08
C ARG A 22 40.23 22.87 4.51
N GLU A 23 38.95 23.18 4.67
CA GLU A 23 38.26 23.14 5.94
C GLU A 23 37.32 21.94 5.98
N PRO A 24 37.10 21.35 7.16
CA PRO A 24 36.09 20.31 7.32
C PRO A 24 34.70 20.86 7.01
N ILE A 25 33.90 20.07 6.30
CA ILE A 25 32.53 20.41 5.97
C ILE A 25 31.61 19.71 6.97
N ASP A 26 30.67 20.45 7.53
CA ASP A 26 29.63 19.87 8.39
C ASP A 26 28.59 19.15 7.50
N LYS A 27 28.41 17.86 7.73
CA LYS A 27 27.41 17.02 7.06
C LYS A 27 26.39 16.51 8.05
N ALA A 28 25.12 16.53 7.67
CA ALA A 28 24.04 15.97 8.44
C ALA A 28 23.78 14.51 7.98
N TYR A 29 23.60 13.62 8.93
CA TYR A 29 23.28 12.23 8.70
C TYR A 29 22.05 11.80 9.48
N TYR A 30 21.22 10.97 8.87
CA TYR A 30 20.24 10.18 9.60
C TYR A 30 20.89 8.86 10.03
N ILE A 31 20.86 8.58 11.33
CA ILE A 31 21.43 7.37 11.94
C ILE A 31 20.39 6.59 12.74
N CYS A 32 20.49 5.28 12.74
CA CYS A 32 19.62 4.41 13.53
C CYS A 32 19.83 4.63 15.02
N GLN A 33 18.79 5.05 15.74
CA GLN A 33 18.83 5.32 17.17
C GLN A 33 19.11 4.06 17.98
N THR A 34 18.53 2.90 17.59
CA THR A 34 18.76 1.62 18.26
C THR A 34 20.22 1.21 18.14
N TYR A 35 20.78 1.25 16.91
CA TYR A 35 22.21 0.94 16.71
C TYR A 35 23.12 1.88 17.47
N ASN A 36 22.82 3.19 17.46
CA ASN A 36 23.63 4.20 18.15
C ASN A 36 23.66 4.03 19.67
N ARG A 37 22.56 3.55 20.27
CA ARG A 37 22.43 3.37 21.72
C ARG A 37 22.87 1.99 22.21
N LEU A 38 22.54 0.95 21.47
CA LEU A 38 22.68 -0.46 21.92
C LEU A 38 23.71 -1.26 21.12
N GLY A 39 24.25 -0.69 20.05
CA GLY A 39 25.31 -1.29 19.23
C GLY A 39 24.84 -2.43 18.31
N LYS A 40 25.82 -3.18 17.80
CA LYS A 40 25.65 -4.22 16.76
C LYS A 40 24.76 -5.40 17.19
N ASN A 41 24.64 -5.64 18.50
CA ASN A 41 23.84 -6.76 19.01
C ASN A 41 22.33 -6.48 18.94
N ALA A 42 21.94 -5.23 18.85
CA ALA A 42 20.54 -4.82 18.87
C ALA A 42 20.00 -4.42 17.48
N CYS A 43 20.88 -3.93 16.57
CA CYS A 43 20.49 -3.51 15.23
C CYS A 43 21.72 -3.44 14.32
N THR A 44 21.49 -3.54 13.00
CA THR A 44 22.53 -3.24 12.00
C THR A 44 22.72 -1.74 11.83
N SER A 45 23.84 -1.32 11.21
CA SER A 45 24.12 0.11 11.00
C SER A 45 23.29 0.65 9.82
N HIS A 46 22.35 1.50 10.12
CA HIS A 46 21.59 2.28 9.16
C HIS A 46 22.02 3.74 9.26
N LYS A 47 22.76 4.21 8.26
CA LYS A 47 23.24 5.59 8.17
C LYS A 47 23.12 6.08 6.74
N ILE A 48 22.52 7.24 6.53
CA ILE A 48 22.40 7.88 5.22
C ILE A 48 22.68 9.38 5.37
N GLU A 49 23.36 10.00 4.41
CA GLU A 49 23.53 11.45 4.39
C GLU A 49 22.19 12.11 4.13
N ALA A 50 21.88 13.18 4.88
CA ALA A 50 20.57 13.84 4.80
C ALA A 50 20.32 14.42 3.40
N ARG A 51 21.39 14.89 2.75
CA ARG A 51 21.31 15.41 1.38
C ARG A 51 21.00 14.30 0.36
N ASP A 52 21.70 13.17 0.45
CA ASP A 52 21.47 12.05 -0.47
C ASP A 52 20.01 11.54 -0.35
N LEU A 53 19.49 11.46 0.87
CA LEU A 53 18.11 11.08 1.11
C LEU A 53 17.13 12.12 0.54
N TYR A 54 17.42 13.41 0.73
CA TYR A 54 16.60 14.49 0.20
C TYR A 54 16.54 14.47 -1.34
N ASP A 55 17.71 14.37 -1.98
CA ASP A 55 17.81 14.36 -3.45
C ASP A 55 17.12 13.12 -4.03
N LEU A 56 17.23 11.95 -3.36
CA LEU A 56 16.53 10.72 -3.75
C LEU A 56 15.01 10.88 -3.67
N VAL A 57 14.50 11.40 -2.55
CA VAL A 57 13.04 11.59 -2.35
C VAL A 57 12.49 12.62 -3.33
N LEU A 58 13.19 13.73 -3.54
CA LEU A 58 12.79 14.75 -4.51
C LEU A 58 12.68 14.18 -5.91
N LYS A 59 13.70 13.44 -6.35
CA LYS A 59 13.72 12.80 -7.66
C LYS A 59 12.59 11.79 -7.83
N ASP A 60 12.34 10.94 -6.84
CA ASP A 60 11.27 9.95 -6.88
C ASP A 60 9.88 10.61 -7.01
N ILE A 61 9.62 11.68 -6.24
CA ILE A 61 8.38 12.47 -6.36
C ILE A 61 8.25 13.09 -7.75
N GLN A 62 9.32 13.68 -8.29
CA GLN A 62 9.32 14.30 -9.63
C GLN A 62 9.01 13.25 -10.70
N GLU A 63 9.64 12.06 -10.65
CA GLU A 63 9.43 10.98 -11.61
C GLU A 63 7.99 10.46 -11.57
N LEU A 64 7.44 10.21 -10.38
CA LEU A 64 6.03 9.78 -10.24
C LEU A 64 5.06 10.85 -10.72
N ALA A 65 5.32 12.11 -10.40
CA ALA A 65 4.49 13.23 -10.85
C ALA A 65 4.52 13.41 -12.37
N ALA A 66 5.70 13.27 -13.00
CA ALA A 66 5.84 13.32 -14.44
C ALA A 66 5.07 12.19 -15.14
N GLN A 67 5.12 10.96 -14.58
CA GLN A 67 4.34 9.83 -15.10
C GLN A 67 2.83 10.06 -14.97
N ALA A 68 2.37 10.56 -13.83
CA ALA A 68 0.97 10.88 -13.60
C ALA A 68 0.45 12.02 -14.50
N LEU A 69 1.33 12.96 -14.90
CA LEU A 69 0.99 14.02 -15.87
C LEU A 69 0.94 13.49 -17.30
N LYS A 70 1.88 12.62 -17.68
CA LYS A 70 1.99 12.10 -19.04
C LYS A 70 0.76 11.26 -19.41
N ASP A 71 0.35 10.35 -18.54
CA ASP A 71 -0.83 9.48 -18.74
C ASP A 71 -1.35 9.02 -17.38
N ALA A 72 -2.39 9.72 -16.90
CA ALA A 72 -3.01 9.43 -15.60
C ALA A 72 -3.71 8.07 -15.57
N ASP A 73 -4.29 7.64 -16.69
CA ASP A 73 -5.03 6.37 -16.76
C ASP A 73 -4.06 5.18 -16.79
N ALA A 74 -3.00 5.24 -17.60
CA ALA A 74 -1.96 4.22 -17.57
C ALA A 74 -1.27 4.13 -16.19
N PHE A 75 -1.03 5.28 -15.55
CA PHE A 75 -0.46 5.31 -14.21
C PHE A 75 -1.41 4.71 -13.18
N TYR A 76 -2.71 5.02 -13.27
CA TYR A 76 -3.75 4.41 -12.44
C TYR A 76 -3.78 2.89 -12.62
N GLN A 77 -3.85 2.39 -13.85
CA GLN A 77 -3.89 0.95 -14.13
C GLN A 77 -2.67 0.23 -13.55
N ARG A 78 -1.49 0.84 -13.64
CA ARG A 78 -0.26 0.28 -13.09
C ARG A 78 -0.27 0.20 -11.55
N LEU A 79 -0.75 1.24 -10.87
CA LEU A 79 -0.87 1.23 -9.41
C LEU A 79 -1.94 0.23 -8.96
N SER A 80 -3.12 0.26 -9.57
CA SER A 80 -4.25 -0.62 -9.24
C SER A 80 -3.91 -2.10 -9.47
N SER A 81 -3.31 -2.46 -10.60
CA SER A 81 -2.94 -3.86 -10.88
C SER A 81 -1.94 -4.45 -9.88
N ARG A 82 -1.14 -3.60 -9.23
CA ARG A 82 -0.23 -4.02 -8.16
C ARG A 82 -0.94 -4.18 -6.82
N MET A 83 -1.91 -3.33 -6.55
CA MET A 83 -2.74 -3.41 -5.35
C MET A 83 -3.70 -4.61 -5.42
N GLU A 84 -4.32 -4.85 -6.57
CA GLU A 84 -5.20 -6.00 -6.83
C GLU A 84 -4.47 -7.34 -6.65
N ARG A 85 -3.22 -7.46 -7.10
CA ARG A 85 -2.40 -8.67 -6.85
C ARG A 85 -2.19 -8.97 -5.36
N ARG A 86 -2.27 -7.97 -4.51
CA ARG A 86 -2.17 -8.14 -3.05
C ARG A 86 -3.46 -8.66 -2.43
N TYR A 87 -4.62 -8.38 -3.04
CA TYR A 87 -5.94 -8.67 -2.46
C TYR A 87 -6.79 -9.62 -3.31
N LEU A 88 -6.34 -10.00 -4.53
CA LEU A 88 -6.97 -11.01 -5.43
C LEU A 88 -8.50 -10.89 -5.55
N VAL A 89 -9.04 -9.69 -5.48
CA VAL A 89 -10.47 -9.47 -5.66
C VAL A 89 -10.75 -9.13 -7.12
N ASP A 90 -11.20 -10.14 -7.88
CA ASP A 90 -11.81 -9.89 -9.17
C ASP A 90 -13.22 -9.31 -8.94
N ALA A 91 -13.34 -7.99 -9.06
CA ALA A 91 -14.59 -7.28 -8.85
C ALA A 91 -15.73 -7.82 -9.72
N SER A 92 -15.41 -8.29 -10.95
CA SER A 92 -16.39 -8.88 -11.86
C SER A 92 -16.90 -10.25 -11.34
N GLN A 93 -16.01 -11.09 -10.83
CA GLN A 93 -16.40 -12.38 -10.25
C GLN A 93 -17.17 -12.18 -8.94
N THR A 94 -16.73 -11.25 -8.10
CA THR A 94 -17.40 -10.90 -6.85
C THR A 94 -18.84 -10.42 -7.09
N GLU A 95 -19.04 -9.56 -8.07
CA GLU A 95 -20.38 -9.07 -8.44
C GLU A 95 -21.26 -10.17 -9.03
N LYS A 96 -20.72 -11.08 -9.84
CA LYS A 96 -21.45 -12.23 -10.35
C LYS A 96 -21.85 -13.20 -9.24
N GLU A 97 -20.95 -13.47 -8.30
CA GLU A 97 -21.24 -14.31 -7.13
C GLU A 97 -22.34 -13.67 -6.26
N ARG A 98 -22.26 -12.36 -6.00
CA ARG A 98 -23.28 -11.62 -5.24
C ARG A 98 -24.66 -11.78 -5.88
N LYS A 99 -24.80 -11.50 -7.17
CA LYS A 99 -26.06 -11.62 -7.90
C LYS A 99 -26.63 -13.06 -7.87
N ARG A 100 -25.75 -14.06 -7.98
CA ARG A 100 -26.15 -15.47 -7.92
C ARG A 100 -26.70 -15.83 -6.54
N LEU A 101 -26.05 -15.38 -5.46
CA LEU A 101 -26.50 -15.67 -4.10
C LEU A 101 -27.81 -14.93 -3.77
N GLU A 102 -27.98 -13.69 -4.23
CA GLU A 102 -29.24 -12.95 -4.09
C GLU A 102 -30.40 -13.66 -4.81
N ALA A 103 -30.18 -14.08 -6.07
CA ALA A 103 -31.19 -14.84 -6.82
C ALA A 103 -31.51 -16.16 -6.11
N ARG A 104 -30.50 -16.86 -5.59
CA ARG A 104 -30.72 -18.12 -4.85
C ARG A 104 -31.52 -17.90 -3.58
N ASN A 105 -31.28 -16.84 -2.84
CA ASN A 105 -32.10 -16.52 -1.66
C ASN A 105 -33.56 -16.22 -2.02
N GLN A 106 -33.83 -15.54 -3.14
CA GLN A 106 -35.19 -15.34 -3.64
C GLN A 106 -35.87 -16.66 -4.03
N GLU A 107 -35.14 -17.62 -4.63
CA GLU A 107 -35.66 -18.96 -4.91
C GLU A 107 -36.04 -19.68 -3.59
N ILE A 108 -35.18 -19.60 -2.57
CA ILE A 108 -35.40 -20.21 -1.26
C ILE A 108 -36.67 -19.63 -0.63
N ASP A 109 -36.87 -18.29 -0.70
CA ASP A 109 -38.10 -17.65 -0.21
C ASP A 109 -39.36 -18.20 -0.90
N GLY A 110 -39.31 -18.43 -2.22
CA GLY A 110 -40.35 -19.07 -2.99
C GLY A 110 -40.58 -20.53 -2.58
N MET A 111 -39.54 -21.29 -2.26
CA MET A 111 -39.62 -22.66 -1.76
C MET A 111 -40.27 -22.72 -0.40
N PHE A 112 -39.97 -21.79 0.52
CA PHE A 112 -40.65 -21.70 1.81
C PHE A 112 -42.17 -21.54 1.65
N LEU A 113 -42.59 -20.64 0.75
CA LEU A 113 -44.01 -20.40 0.49
C LEU A 113 -44.68 -21.67 -0.06
N SER A 114 -44.02 -22.40 -0.94
CA SER A 114 -44.53 -23.68 -1.46
C SER A 114 -44.65 -24.77 -0.37
N LEU A 115 -43.60 -24.90 0.48
CA LEU A 115 -43.59 -25.84 1.59
C LEU A 115 -44.71 -25.55 2.60
N TYR A 116 -44.97 -24.29 2.88
CA TYR A 116 -46.11 -23.88 3.75
C TYR A 116 -47.46 -24.26 3.14
N THR A 117 -47.59 -24.05 1.83
CA THR A 117 -48.83 -24.41 1.10
C THR A 117 -49.07 -25.91 1.11
N ASP A 118 -48.04 -26.70 0.83
CA ASP A 118 -48.12 -28.16 0.79
C ASP A 118 -48.38 -28.76 2.18
N LYS A 119 -47.78 -28.17 3.20
CA LYS A 119 -48.08 -28.51 4.60
C LYS A 119 -49.55 -28.25 4.93
N ALA A 120 -50.07 -27.06 4.59
CA ALA A 120 -51.47 -26.68 4.85
C ALA A 120 -52.46 -27.60 4.12
N LYS A 121 -52.11 -28.11 2.94
CA LYS A 121 -52.91 -29.09 2.18
C LYS A 121 -52.78 -30.53 2.68
N GLY A 122 -51.93 -30.79 3.69
CA GLY A 122 -51.70 -32.13 4.22
C GLY A 122 -50.85 -33.05 3.28
N ILE A 123 -50.25 -32.50 2.21
CA ILE A 123 -49.39 -33.23 1.28
C ILE A 123 -48.05 -33.57 1.94
N LEU A 124 -47.58 -32.70 2.84
CA LEU A 124 -46.30 -32.83 3.51
C LEU A 124 -46.46 -33.20 4.98
N THR A 125 -45.76 -34.24 5.42
CA THR A 125 -45.73 -34.61 6.85
C THR A 125 -44.92 -33.58 7.64
N GLU A 126 -45.26 -33.43 8.94
CA GLU A 126 -44.56 -32.54 9.88
C GLU A 126 -43.05 -32.76 9.86
N GLN A 127 -42.63 -34.01 9.94
CA GLN A 127 -41.20 -34.37 9.99
C GLN A 127 -40.45 -33.99 8.72
N ARG A 128 -41.07 -34.16 7.53
CA ARG A 128 -40.49 -33.74 6.26
C ARG A 128 -40.45 -32.23 6.12
N PHE A 129 -41.51 -31.55 6.54
CA PHE A 129 -41.58 -30.10 6.56
C PHE A 129 -40.44 -29.53 7.39
N MET A 130 -40.29 -29.96 8.65
CA MET A 130 -39.21 -29.48 9.55
C MET A 130 -37.83 -29.75 8.97
N LYS A 131 -37.58 -30.91 8.35
CA LYS A 131 -36.30 -31.23 7.76
C LYS A 131 -35.96 -30.34 6.55
N LEU A 132 -36.95 -30.08 5.69
CA LEU A 132 -36.73 -29.28 4.49
C LEU A 132 -36.56 -27.80 4.83
N THR A 133 -37.36 -27.27 5.75
CA THR A 133 -37.24 -25.89 6.22
C THR A 133 -35.89 -25.64 6.89
N ALA A 134 -35.43 -26.53 7.77
CA ALA A 134 -34.13 -26.42 8.41
C ALA A 134 -32.98 -26.42 7.42
N ALA A 135 -33.06 -27.24 6.36
CA ALA A 135 -32.03 -27.26 5.31
C ALA A 135 -31.98 -25.95 4.49
N LEU A 136 -33.16 -25.41 4.15
CA LEU A 136 -33.25 -24.13 3.43
C LEU A 136 -32.81 -22.93 4.29
N GLU A 137 -33.16 -22.92 5.57
CA GLU A 137 -32.74 -21.91 6.54
C GLU A 137 -31.20 -21.90 6.66
N GLN A 138 -30.61 -23.09 6.80
CA GLN A 138 -29.13 -23.20 6.87
C GLN A 138 -28.46 -22.71 5.59
N GLU A 139 -28.99 -23.03 4.40
CA GLU A 139 -28.48 -22.54 3.13
C GLU A 139 -28.60 -21.01 3.04
N GLN A 140 -29.75 -20.45 3.43
CA GLN A 140 -30.00 -19.01 3.40
C GLN A 140 -29.07 -18.26 4.36
N GLU A 141 -28.83 -18.79 5.56
CA GLU A 141 -27.90 -18.21 6.52
C GLU A 141 -26.46 -18.20 5.99
N ALA A 142 -26.02 -19.31 5.37
CA ALA A 142 -24.71 -19.40 4.74
C ALA A 142 -24.57 -18.39 3.58
N ASN A 143 -25.60 -18.27 2.73
CA ASN A 143 -25.63 -17.31 1.64
C ASN A 143 -25.60 -15.87 2.16
N GLN A 144 -26.34 -15.54 3.22
CA GLN A 144 -26.33 -14.20 3.82
C GLN A 144 -24.97 -13.83 4.37
N LYS A 145 -24.30 -14.76 5.08
CA LYS A 145 -22.95 -14.53 5.58
C LYS A 145 -21.97 -14.27 4.43
N ARG A 146 -22.05 -15.08 3.37
CA ARG A 146 -21.20 -14.90 2.21
C ARG A 146 -21.45 -13.56 1.49
N LEU A 147 -22.72 -13.14 1.39
CA LEU A 147 -23.08 -11.81 0.85
C LEU A 147 -22.48 -10.67 1.67
N GLN A 148 -22.46 -10.77 3.00
CA GLN A 148 -21.81 -9.78 3.85
C GLN A 148 -20.30 -9.70 3.60
N ASP A 149 -19.62 -10.85 3.47
CA ASP A 149 -18.20 -10.91 3.16
C ASP A 149 -17.89 -10.26 1.80
N LEU A 150 -18.71 -10.57 0.77
CA LEU A 150 -18.57 -9.98 -0.56
C LEU A 150 -18.77 -8.45 -0.55
N MET A 151 -19.76 -7.96 0.20
CA MET A 151 -20.00 -6.52 0.36
C MET A 151 -18.84 -5.80 1.04
N LEU A 152 -18.22 -6.42 2.05
CA LEU A 152 -17.01 -5.89 2.69
C LEU A 152 -15.84 -5.83 1.70
N MET A 153 -15.63 -6.89 0.91
CA MET A 153 -14.58 -6.93 -0.11
C MET A 153 -14.79 -5.85 -1.18
N MET A 154 -16.02 -5.67 -1.67
CA MET A 154 -16.33 -4.63 -2.65
C MET A 154 -16.07 -3.23 -2.09
N ARG A 155 -16.52 -2.95 -0.87
CA ARG A 155 -16.27 -1.66 -0.23
C ARG A 155 -14.79 -1.36 -0.07
N HIS A 156 -13.97 -2.33 0.34
CA HIS A 156 -12.52 -2.16 0.41
C HIS A 156 -11.90 -1.89 -0.96
N SER A 157 -12.41 -2.53 -2.03
CA SER A 157 -11.95 -2.26 -3.39
C SER A 157 -12.26 -0.82 -3.83
N ASP A 158 -13.49 -0.34 -3.56
CA ASP A 158 -13.91 1.03 -3.89
C ASP A 158 -13.11 2.09 -3.10
N GLU A 159 -12.84 1.83 -1.81
CA GLU A 159 -11.99 2.67 -0.97
C GLU A 159 -10.58 2.77 -1.55
N GLN A 160 -9.98 1.65 -1.95
CA GLN A 160 -8.64 1.61 -2.55
C GLN A 160 -8.59 2.35 -3.91
N GLU A 161 -9.60 2.16 -4.76
CA GLU A 161 -9.70 2.91 -6.01
C GLU A 161 -9.71 4.43 -5.75
N SER A 162 -10.51 4.86 -4.79
CA SER A 162 -10.58 6.26 -4.36
C SER A 162 -9.24 6.78 -3.84
N GLU A 163 -8.51 5.96 -3.07
CA GLU A 163 -7.19 6.30 -2.55
C GLU A 163 -6.16 6.47 -3.66
N VAL A 164 -6.11 5.54 -4.64
CA VAL A 164 -5.22 5.65 -5.80
C VAL A 164 -5.52 6.90 -6.62
N ARG A 165 -6.78 7.18 -6.90
CA ARG A 165 -7.20 8.39 -7.63
C ARG A 165 -6.82 9.67 -6.86
N THR A 166 -6.95 9.65 -5.54
CA THR A 166 -6.55 10.76 -4.68
C THR A 166 -5.05 10.97 -4.74
N PHE A 167 -4.25 9.90 -4.64
CA PHE A 167 -2.79 9.97 -4.77
C PHE A 167 -2.39 10.56 -6.13
N ILE A 168 -2.95 10.08 -7.24
CA ILE A 168 -2.66 10.59 -8.58
C ILE A 168 -2.97 12.09 -8.69
N ARG A 169 -4.10 12.53 -8.13
CA ARG A 169 -4.46 13.95 -8.12
C ARG A 169 -3.48 14.80 -7.32
N GLU A 170 -3.04 14.30 -6.18
CA GLU A 170 -2.11 15.02 -5.31
C GLU A 170 -0.70 15.05 -5.92
N ILE A 171 -0.16 13.91 -6.37
CA ILE A 171 1.21 13.84 -6.89
C ILE A 171 1.42 14.72 -8.13
N ARG A 172 0.40 14.85 -8.99
CA ARG A 172 0.46 15.70 -10.20
C ARG A 172 0.76 17.16 -9.91
N ARG A 173 0.43 17.66 -8.72
CA ARG A 173 0.69 19.04 -8.30
C ARG A 173 2.18 19.33 -8.13
N TYR A 174 2.97 18.29 -7.96
CA TYR A 174 4.39 18.38 -7.64
C TYR A 174 5.32 18.07 -8.81
N ALA A 175 4.81 18.06 -10.05
CA ALA A 175 5.63 17.75 -11.23
C ALA A 175 6.73 18.77 -11.50
N ALA A 176 6.56 20.02 -11.08
CA ALA A 176 7.55 21.08 -11.20
C ALA A 176 8.14 21.49 -9.83
N ILE A 177 8.13 20.58 -8.86
CA ILE A 177 8.68 20.86 -7.53
C ILE A 177 10.19 20.93 -7.60
N GLU A 178 10.79 21.98 -7.06
CA GLU A 178 12.26 22.17 -7.00
C GLU A 178 12.80 21.87 -5.60
N GLU A 179 11.97 22.07 -4.57
CA GLU A 179 12.35 21.88 -3.18
C GLU A 179 11.26 21.14 -2.40
N LEU A 180 11.69 20.25 -1.50
CA LEU A 180 10.80 19.55 -0.57
C LEU A 180 10.67 20.36 0.72
N ASP A 181 9.45 20.66 1.09
CA ASP A 181 9.09 21.18 2.40
C ASP A 181 8.39 20.12 3.27
N GLU A 182 8.20 20.45 4.54
CA GLU A 182 7.54 19.56 5.49
C GLU A 182 6.08 19.27 5.09
N ALA A 183 5.38 20.24 4.49
CA ALA A 183 4.00 20.09 4.09
C ALA A 183 3.86 19.08 2.93
N VAL A 184 4.76 19.14 1.95
CA VAL A 184 4.83 18.19 0.84
C VAL A 184 5.14 16.78 1.35
N LEU A 185 6.17 16.65 2.21
CA LEU A 185 6.56 15.36 2.78
C LEU A 185 5.42 14.73 3.56
N ASN A 186 4.79 15.46 4.48
CA ASN A 186 3.70 14.95 5.30
C ASN A 186 2.43 14.61 4.48
N ARG A 187 2.21 15.32 3.35
CA ARG A 187 1.07 15.06 2.48
C ARG A 187 1.26 13.81 1.63
N LEU A 188 2.46 13.59 1.10
CA LEU A 188 2.73 12.51 0.16
C LEU A 188 3.28 11.24 0.81
N ILE A 189 4.09 11.37 1.87
CA ILE A 189 4.89 10.28 2.41
C ILE A 189 4.42 9.92 3.82
N SER A 190 4.11 8.64 4.02
CA SER A 190 3.79 8.06 5.33
C SER A 190 5.07 7.78 6.12
N LYS A 191 6.06 7.18 5.48
CA LYS A 191 7.35 6.85 6.09
C LYS A 191 8.40 6.52 5.05
N ILE A 192 9.67 6.69 5.42
CA ILE A 192 10.82 6.26 4.64
C ILE A 192 11.59 5.20 5.45
N LEU A 193 11.86 4.06 4.82
CA LEU A 193 12.62 2.97 5.42
C LEU A 193 14.01 2.96 4.81
N VAL A 194 15.03 3.13 5.64
CA VAL A 194 16.44 3.12 5.24
C VAL A 194 17.07 1.79 5.64
N GLY A 195 17.48 1.00 4.68
CA GLY A 195 18.13 -0.28 4.86
C GLY A 195 19.58 -0.16 5.33
N GLU A 196 20.24 -1.29 5.52
CA GLU A 196 21.67 -1.35 5.78
C GLU A 196 22.49 -1.19 4.51
N VAL A 197 23.72 -0.68 4.65
CA VAL A 197 24.66 -0.60 3.54
C VAL A 197 25.24 -1.99 3.27
N LYS A 198 25.01 -2.53 2.10
CA LYS A 198 25.57 -3.77 1.59
C LYS A 198 26.67 -3.49 0.57
N LYS A 199 27.63 -4.41 0.43
CA LYS A 199 28.60 -4.39 -0.66
C LYS A 199 28.18 -5.43 -1.69
N ILE A 200 27.87 -4.98 -2.90
CA ILE A 200 27.53 -5.83 -4.04
C ILE A 200 28.55 -5.46 -5.14
N ASP A 201 29.31 -6.43 -5.62
CA ASP A 201 30.35 -6.24 -6.65
C ASP A 201 31.35 -5.12 -6.34
N GLY A 202 31.71 -4.98 -5.06
CA GLY A 202 32.64 -3.95 -4.59
C GLY A 202 32.04 -2.56 -4.39
N GLN A 203 30.82 -2.33 -4.83
CA GLN A 203 30.07 -1.08 -4.63
C GLN A 203 29.22 -1.11 -3.38
N LYS A 204 29.09 0.05 -2.73
CA LYS A 204 28.18 0.21 -1.60
C LYS A 204 26.78 0.49 -2.12
N VAL A 205 25.84 -0.39 -1.80
CA VAL A 205 24.42 -0.26 -2.13
C VAL A 205 23.63 -0.16 -0.83
N GLN A 206 22.69 0.75 -0.79
CA GLN A 206 21.77 0.93 0.33
C GLN A 206 20.34 1.04 -0.21
N GLU A 207 19.48 0.17 0.29
CA GLU A 207 18.06 0.20 -0.08
C GLU A 207 17.34 1.30 0.70
N VAL A 208 16.58 2.13 -0.01
CA VAL A 208 15.68 3.11 0.57
C VAL A 208 14.29 2.84 0.02
N ARG A 209 13.31 2.61 0.89
CA ARG A 209 11.92 2.37 0.50
C ARG A 209 11.06 3.53 0.97
N ILE A 210 10.33 4.15 0.04
CA ILE A 210 9.41 5.25 0.30
C ILE A 210 8.00 4.68 0.34
N ILE A 211 7.31 4.88 1.45
CA ILE A 211 5.92 4.47 1.64
C ILE A 211 5.05 5.71 1.51
N TYR A 212 4.33 5.79 0.41
CA TYR A 212 3.44 6.90 0.13
C TYR A 212 2.11 6.79 0.88
N ASN A 213 1.51 7.92 1.20
CA ASN A 213 0.14 8.00 1.69
C ASN A 213 -0.80 7.48 0.59
N PHE A 214 -1.87 6.80 0.97
CA PHE A 214 -2.91 6.23 0.11
C PHE A 214 -2.50 4.96 -0.67
N VAL A 215 -1.29 4.90 -1.25
CA VAL A 215 -0.89 3.80 -2.16
C VAL A 215 0.22 2.90 -1.61
N GLY A 216 0.81 3.27 -0.47
CA GLY A 216 1.90 2.50 0.14
C GLY A 216 3.21 2.57 -0.64
N GLU A 217 3.92 1.46 -0.73
CA GLU A 217 5.19 1.37 -1.45
C GLU A 217 4.97 1.22 -2.96
N ILE A 218 5.58 2.11 -3.74
CA ILE A 218 5.61 2.03 -5.20
C ILE A 218 7.01 1.50 -5.57
N PRO A 219 7.13 0.23 -6.01
CA PRO A 219 8.44 -0.33 -6.38
C PRO A 219 9.03 0.40 -7.58
N GLU A 220 10.36 0.53 -7.58
CA GLU A 220 11.11 1.09 -8.71
C GLU A 220 10.73 0.42 -10.04
N ILE A 221 10.70 1.22 -11.09
CA ILE A 221 10.47 0.74 -12.45
C ILE A 221 11.80 0.19 -12.96
N THR A 222 11.98 -1.10 -12.85
CA THR A 222 12.95 -1.80 -13.71
C THR A 222 12.29 -1.94 -15.09
N GLU A 223 12.75 -1.13 -16.06
CA GLU A 223 12.45 -1.36 -17.48
C GLU A 223 12.95 -2.72 -17.94
#